data_b287f6f9f43fa07ddd905a826d740264
#
_entry.id   b287f6f9f43fa07ddd905a826d740264
#
_cell.length_a   1.000
_cell.length_b   1.000
_cell.length_c   1.000
_cell.angle_alpha   90.00
_cell.angle_beta   90.00
_cell.angle_gamma   90.00
#
_symmetry.space_group_name_H-M   'P 1'
#
loop_
_entity.id
_entity.type
_entity.pdbx_description
1 polymer ?
#
loop_
_entity_poly.entity_id
_entity_poly.type
_entity_poly.pdbx_seq_one_letter_code
_entity_poly.pdbx_strand_id
1 'polypeptide(L)'
;RKIARIVCGPYLQSVTTDSFTVMWMTDVDAVGWVEIAPDNEENFYYKDRPKYYDMRGHGLKPIGKIHKVTIGGLKPGTSYRYRVMMTAVQDYYNNYNPVYGKGSGAPAYKVDLPKATTLKEDYSEVRFAVVNDVHAQDSLLRRLFADKEKNKEFDFVLFNGDMTSDLAYCEKIVRHYLKPASDLFADQTPLFMARGNHEFRGRDALRISEYFDFPEHGPYYTFKYGKFLFLVLDGGLLKIRC
;
A
#
# COMPACT_ATOMS: atom_id res chain seq x y z
N ARG A 1 9.39 21.28 -16.60
CA ARG A 1 9.94 20.30 -15.64
C ARG A 1 8.81 19.33 -15.26
N LYS A 2 9.04 18.02 -15.43
CA LYS A 2 8.07 16.98 -15.03
C LYS A 2 7.81 17.07 -13.52
N ILE A 3 6.55 16.89 -13.13
CA ILE A 3 6.11 16.77 -11.75
C ILE A 3 5.41 15.42 -11.65
N ALA A 4 5.82 14.56 -10.72
CA ALA A 4 5.15 13.30 -10.46
C ALA A 4 3.80 13.54 -9.77
N ARG A 5 2.78 12.77 -10.17
CA ARG A 5 1.44 12.78 -9.55
C ARG A 5 1.10 11.38 -9.08
N ILE A 6 0.43 11.29 -7.95
CA ILE A 6 -0.11 10.02 -7.47
C ILE A 6 -1.28 9.62 -8.35
N VAL A 7 -1.21 8.42 -8.92
CA VAL A 7 -2.30 7.82 -9.71
C VAL A 7 -3.09 6.80 -8.88
N CYS A 8 -2.46 6.20 -7.87
CA CYS A 8 -3.08 5.26 -6.95
C CYS A 8 -2.36 5.29 -5.61
N GLY A 9 -3.07 5.18 -4.52
CA GLY A 9 -2.52 5.23 -3.17
C GLY A 9 -2.63 6.61 -2.51
N PRO A 10 -2.03 6.76 -1.31
CA PRO A 10 -1.31 5.71 -0.59
C PRO A 10 -2.23 4.60 -0.07
N TYR A 11 -1.66 3.42 0.17
CA TYR A 11 -2.32 2.32 0.85
C TYR A 11 -1.35 1.60 1.80
N LEU A 12 -1.89 1.19 2.95
CA LEU A 12 -1.13 0.54 4.01
C LEU A 12 -1.04 -0.96 3.82
N GLN A 13 0.14 -1.50 4.06
CA GLN A 13 0.46 -2.93 4.01
C GLN A 13 1.32 -3.32 5.21
N SER A 14 1.36 -4.60 5.53
CA SER A 14 2.33 -5.21 6.46
C SER A 14 2.49 -4.44 7.78
N VAL A 15 1.38 -4.05 8.40
CA VAL A 15 1.42 -3.36 9.69
C VAL A 15 1.80 -4.36 10.79
N THR A 16 2.76 -3.97 11.63
CA THR A 16 3.24 -4.73 12.78
C THR A 16 3.16 -3.88 14.06
N THR A 17 3.71 -4.37 15.16
CA THR A 17 3.80 -3.62 16.41
C THR A 17 4.81 -2.47 16.37
N ASP A 18 5.76 -2.50 15.44
CA ASP A 18 6.85 -1.53 15.34
C ASP A 18 7.08 -0.96 13.94
N SER A 19 6.24 -1.34 12.98
CA SER A 19 6.40 -0.89 11.59
C SER A 19 5.09 -0.90 10.81
N PHE A 20 5.09 -0.20 9.67
CA PHE A 20 4.09 -0.34 8.62
C PHE A 20 4.71 0.02 7.26
N THR A 21 4.15 -0.53 6.20
CA THR A 21 4.55 -0.23 4.83
C THR A 21 3.51 0.66 4.15
N VAL A 22 3.96 1.70 3.48
CA VAL A 22 3.14 2.59 2.65
C VAL A 22 3.51 2.35 1.20
N MET A 23 2.51 2.06 0.38
CA MET A 23 2.69 1.91 -1.07
C MET A 23 1.84 2.93 -1.83
N TRP A 24 2.36 3.39 -2.96
CA TRP A 24 1.63 4.25 -3.91
C TRP A 24 2.24 4.16 -5.30
N MET A 25 1.53 4.70 -6.29
CA MET A 25 1.98 4.72 -7.68
C MET A 25 1.94 6.11 -8.25
N THR A 26 2.88 6.39 -9.14
CA THR A 26 3.03 7.66 -9.84
C THR A 26 2.82 7.51 -11.36
N ASP A 27 2.45 8.60 -12.01
CA ASP A 27 2.25 8.68 -13.47
C ASP A 27 3.58 8.59 -14.24
N VAL A 28 4.68 9.03 -13.63
CA VAL A 28 6.03 9.01 -14.18
C VAL A 28 7.02 8.40 -13.21
N ASP A 29 8.18 8.00 -13.70
CA ASP A 29 9.25 7.51 -12.85
C ASP A 29 9.68 8.58 -11.85
N ALA A 30 9.79 8.19 -10.60
CA ALA A 30 10.12 9.08 -9.50
C ALA A 30 10.95 8.35 -8.43
N VAL A 31 11.58 9.13 -7.57
CA VAL A 31 12.07 8.70 -6.25
C VAL A 31 11.04 9.15 -5.23
N GLY A 32 10.57 8.21 -4.40
CA GLY A 32 9.58 8.47 -3.36
C GLY A 32 10.14 8.33 -1.94
N TRP A 33 9.52 9.01 -0.99
CA TRP A 33 9.75 8.82 0.45
C TRP A 33 8.49 9.14 1.25
N VAL A 34 8.46 8.69 2.49
CA VAL A 34 7.39 8.97 3.45
C VAL A 34 7.95 9.82 4.59
N GLU A 35 7.19 10.80 5.00
CA GLU A 35 7.43 11.58 6.22
C GLU A 35 6.34 11.25 7.24
N ILE A 36 6.70 11.12 8.52
CA ILE A 36 5.76 10.81 9.60
C ILE A 36 5.84 11.84 10.73
N ALA A 37 4.77 11.94 11.48
CA ALA A 37 4.68 12.71 12.71
C ALA A 37 3.77 12.00 13.71
N PRO A 38 3.92 12.24 15.02
CA PRO A 38 2.94 11.80 16.01
C PRO A 38 1.53 12.29 15.63
N ASP A 39 0.52 11.46 15.96
CA ASP A 39 -0.88 11.86 15.84
C ASP A 39 -1.28 12.74 17.03
N ASN A 40 -0.94 14.01 16.93
CA ASN A 40 -1.24 15.04 17.93
C ASN A 40 -1.68 16.34 17.22
N GLU A 41 -2.02 17.36 17.98
CA GLU A 41 -2.47 18.65 17.43
C GLU A 41 -1.32 19.54 16.91
N GLU A 42 -0.05 19.10 17.06
CA GLU A 42 1.09 19.88 16.55
C GLU A 42 1.07 19.98 15.03
N ASN A 43 1.40 21.16 14.53
CA ASN A 43 1.44 21.38 13.09
C ASN A 43 2.53 20.51 12.44
N PHE A 44 2.13 19.71 11.47
CA PHE A 44 3.04 18.83 10.72
C PHE A 44 4.17 19.60 10.02
N TYR A 45 3.97 20.85 9.68
CA TYR A 45 4.86 21.64 8.83
C TYR A 45 6.06 22.24 9.56
N TYR A 46 5.95 22.52 10.85
CA TYR A 46 6.95 23.33 11.58
C TYR A 46 8.15 22.56 12.15
N LYS A 47 8.14 21.25 12.08
CA LYS A 47 9.26 20.43 12.58
C LYS A 47 9.88 19.63 11.44
N ASP A 48 11.19 19.45 11.50
CA ASP A 48 11.86 18.46 10.66
C ASP A 48 11.23 17.10 10.89
N ARG A 49 10.87 16.44 9.79
CA ARG A 49 10.26 15.12 9.82
C ARG A 49 11.25 14.07 9.36
N PRO A 50 11.32 12.92 10.06
CA PRO A 50 12.13 11.83 9.56
C PRO A 50 11.61 11.39 8.19
N LYS A 51 12.54 11.13 7.28
CA LYS A 51 12.27 10.70 5.91
C LYS A 51 12.65 9.23 5.79
N TYR A 52 11.69 8.43 5.40
CA TYR A 52 11.87 7.02 5.13
C TYR A 52 11.82 6.79 3.62
N TYR A 53 12.85 6.11 3.10
CA TYR A 53 12.98 5.82 1.69
C TYR A 53 12.74 4.34 1.41
N ASP A 54 12.41 4.03 0.16
CA ASP A 54 12.39 2.65 -0.31
C ASP A 54 13.80 2.05 -0.20
N MET A 55 13.93 0.95 0.53
CA MET A 55 15.22 0.29 0.78
C MET A 55 15.48 -0.91 -0.14
N ARG A 56 14.56 -1.23 -1.07
CA ARG A 56 14.73 -2.35 -2.01
C ARG A 56 15.93 -2.19 -2.94
N GLY A 57 16.42 -0.97 -3.10
CA GLY A 57 17.60 -0.66 -3.92
C GLY A 57 18.95 -0.94 -3.28
N HIS A 58 19.01 -1.64 -2.14
CA HIS A 58 20.28 -1.99 -1.45
C HIS A 58 21.21 -0.79 -1.25
N GLY A 59 20.66 0.31 -0.74
CA GLY A 59 21.37 1.58 -0.52
C GLY A 59 21.20 2.61 -1.64
N LEU A 60 20.67 2.22 -2.78
CA LEU A 60 20.24 3.14 -3.83
C LEU A 60 18.76 3.45 -3.67
N LYS A 61 18.36 4.67 -4.01
CA LYS A 61 16.94 5.04 -4.06
C LYS A 61 16.32 4.48 -5.33
N PRO A 62 15.37 3.54 -5.25
CA PRO A 62 14.74 2.99 -6.43
C PRO A 62 14.02 4.08 -7.24
N ILE A 63 14.19 4.03 -8.55
CA ILE A 63 13.49 4.89 -9.50
C ILE A 63 12.43 4.04 -10.20
N GLY A 64 11.21 4.50 -10.19
CA GLY A 64 10.11 3.79 -10.83
C GLY A 64 8.77 4.43 -10.55
N LYS A 65 7.71 3.74 -10.96
CA LYS A 65 6.33 4.20 -10.77
C LYS A 65 5.64 3.57 -9.58
N ILE A 66 6.14 2.46 -9.06
CA ILE A 66 5.61 1.78 -7.88
C ILE A 66 6.57 2.02 -6.73
N HIS A 67 6.06 2.65 -5.68
CA HIS A 67 6.81 3.00 -4.49
C HIS A 67 6.36 2.14 -3.32
N LYS A 68 7.34 1.68 -2.53
CA LYS A 68 7.13 0.85 -1.36
C LYS A 68 8.11 1.30 -0.28
N VAL A 69 7.59 1.87 0.79
CA VAL A 69 8.38 2.40 1.90
C VAL A 69 7.94 1.78 3.20
N THR A 70 8.83 1.07 3.85
CA THR A 70 8.60 0.52 5.20
C THR A 70 9.16 1.47 6.23
N ILE A 71 8.32 1.84 7.18
CA ILE A 71 8.64 2.71 8.30
C ILE A 71 8.75 1.82 9.55
N GLY A 72 9.93 1.72 10.13
CA GLY A 72 10.21 0.88 11.29
C GLY A 72 10.71 1.67 12.50
N GLY A 73 10.90 0.97 13.61
CA GLY A 73 11.35 1.56 14.87
C GLY A 73 10.27 2.36 15.59
N LEU A 74 9.01 2.02 15.35
CA LEU A 74 7.84 2.70 15.91
C LEU A 74 7.42 2.09 17.24
N LYS A 75 6.59 2.81 17.99
CA LYS A 75 6.01 2.32 19.25
C LYS A 75 4.76 1.49 18.96
N PRO A 76 4.53 0.39 19.70
CA PRO A 76 3.30 -0.40 19.59
C PRO A 76 2.05 0.42 19.92
N GLY A 77 0.94 0.08 19.25
CA GLY A 77 -0.39 0.66 19.48
C GLY A 77 -0.44 2.17 19.32
N THR A 78 0.42 2.73 18.47
CA THR A 78 0.60 4.18 18.34
C THR A 78 0.20 4.65 16.96
N SER A 79 -0.59 5.72 16.91
CA SER A 79 -1.02 6.35 15.66
C SER A 79 -0.02 7.42 15.20
N TYR A 80 0.29 7.40 13.92
CA TYR A 80 1.17 8.34 13.26
C TYR A 80 0.47 8.96 12.05
N ARG A 81 0.54 10.28 11.92
CA ARG A 81 0.19 10.97 10.68
C ARG A 81 1.32 10.77 9.68
N TYR A 82 1.00 10.55 8.43
CA TYR A 82 2.02 10.40 7.40
C TYR A 82 1.66 11.13 6.11
N ARG A 83 2.66 11.42 5.30
CA ARG A 83 2.48 11.87 3.92
C ARG A 83 3.50 11.26 2.99
N VAL A 84 3.10 11.05 1.75
CA VAL A 84 3.99 10.60 0.69
C VAL A 84 4.54 11.80 -0.08
N MET A 85 5.81 11.74 -0.39
CA MET A 85 6.55 12.74 -1.14
C MET A 85 7.30 12.07 -2.28
N MET A 86 7.51 12.80 -3.37
CA MET A 86 8.19 12.25 -4.54
C MET A 86 8.91 13.32 -5.34
N THR A 87 9.91 12.90 -6.10
CA THR A 87 10.59 13.74 -7.09
C THR A 87 10.67 12.99 -8.41
N ALA A 88 10.06 13.53 -9.45
CA ALA A 88 10.09 12.93 -10.78
C ALA A 88 11.52 12.86 -11.32
N VAL A 89 11.83 11.76 -12.01
CA VAL A 89 13.03 11.66 -12.84
C VAL A 89 12.69 12.16 -14.23
N GLN A 90 13.38 13.18 -14.69
CA GLN A 90 13.14 13.82 -16.00
C GLN A 90 13.89 13.13 -17.11
N ASP A 91 15.15 12.82 -16.86
CA ASP A 91 16.11 12.31 -17.80
C ASP A 91 17.34 11.74 -17.07
N TYR A 92 18.31 11.24 -17.83
CA TYR A 92 19.59 10.79 -17.32
C TYR A 92 20.72 11.52 -18.03
N TYR A 93 21.58 12.17 -17.26
CA TYR A 93 22.82 12.72 -17.79
C TYR A 93 23.84 11.58 -17.99
N ASN A 94 24.38 11.46 -19.19
CA ASN A 94 25.29 10.37 -19.58
C ASN A 94 24.78 8.95 -19.26
N ASN A 95 23.47 8.74 -19.33
CA ASN A 95 22.79 7.46 -19.11
C ASN A 95 22.93 6.85 -17.70
N TYR A 96 23.53 7.53 -16.72
CA TYR A 96 23.68 7.00 -15.35
C TYR A 96 23.35 8.00 -14.24
N ASN A 97 23.40 9.30 -14.48
CA ASN A 97 23.04 10.32 -13.49
C ASN A 97 21.60 10.79 -13.67
N PRO A 98 20.67 10.50 -12.72
CA PRO A 98 19.30 10.96 -12.86
C PRO A 98 19.19 12.48 -12.75
N VAL A 99 18.46 13.07 -13.69
CA VAL A 99 18.09 14.49 -13.67
C VAL A 99 16.72 14.62 -13.02
N TYR A 100 16.69 15.20 -11.83
CA TYR A 100 15.47 15.33 -11.06
C TYR A 100 14.61 16.53 -11.49
N GLY A 101 13.32 16.31 -11.43
CA GLY A 101 12.30 17.34 -11.60
C GLY A 101 12.03 18.14 -10.33
N LYS A 102 10.84 18.71 -10.26
CA LYS A 102 10.35 19.38 -9.06
C LYS A 102 9.78 18.34 -8.09
N GLY A 103 10.05 18.52 -6.81
CA GLY A 103 9.42 17.72 -5.75
C GLY A 103 7.91 17.99 -5.69
N SER A 104 7.16 16.95 -5.38
CA SER A 104 5.71 16.98 -5.18
C SER A 104 5.31 16.03 -4.05
N GLY A 105 4.09 16.14 -3.55
CA GLY A 105 3.57 15.29 -2.51
C GLY A 105 2.25 15.78 -1.96
N ALA A 106 1.70 15.04 -1.00
CA ALA A 106 0.49 15.44 -0.31
C ALA A 106 0.74 16.74 0.46
N PRO A 107 -0.12 17.76 0.31
CA PRO A 107 0.02 18.99 1.06
C PRO A 107 -0.19 18.69 2.56
N ALA A 108 0.68 19.24 3.42
CA ALA A 108 0.55 19.07 4.87
C ALA A 108 -0.16 20.25 5.55
N TYR A 109 -0.39 21.31 4.82
CA TYR A 109 -0.98 22.53 5.35
C TYR A 109 -2.50 22.55 5.14
N LYS A 110 -3.25 22.69 6.23
CA LYS A 110 -4.73 22.72 6.24
C LYS A 110 -5.42 21.50 5.62
N VAL A 111 -4.77 20.33 5.68
CA VAL A 111 -5.30 19.06 5.18
C VAL A 111 -5.16 18.02 6.27
N ASP A 112 -6.21 17.24 6.47
CA ASP A 112 -6.12 16.05 7.31
C ASP A 112 -5.26 15.02 6.58
N LEU A 113 -4.11 14.72 7.19
CA LEU A 113 -3.23 13.69 6.68
C LEU A 113 -3.76 12.31 7.08
N PRO A 114 -3.55 11.30 6.24
CA PRO A 114 -3.87 9.93 6.61
C PRO A 114 -3.05 9.49 7.83
N LYS A 115 -3.60 8.53 8.58
CA LYS A 115 -3.01 8.00 9.80
C LYS A 115 -2.73 6.51 9.62
N ALA A 116 -1.60 6.07 10.14
CA ALA A 116 -1.28 4.67 10.27
C ALA A 116 -1.06 4.34 11.74
N THR A 117 -1.72 3.30 12.23
CA THR A 117 -1.61 2.87 13.62
C THR A 117 -0.89 1.52 13.67
N THR A 118 0.21 1.46 14.42
CA THR A 118 0.91 0.19 14.67
C THR A 118 0.06 -0.75 15.51
N LEU A 119 0.27 -2.05 15.36
CA LEU A 119 -0.46 -3.04 16.15
C LEU A 119 -0.15 -2.89 17.64
N LYS A 120 -1.14 -3.17 18.47
CA LYS A 120 -0.96 -3.37 19.91
C LYS A 120 -0.26 -4.71 20.15
N GLU A 121 0.39 -4.85 21.29
CA GLU A 121 0.99 -6.14 21.69
C GLU A 121 -0.07 -7.19 22.01
N ASP A 122 -1.21 -6.76 22.53
CA ASP A 122 -2.33 -7.62 22.86
C ASP A 122 -3.64 -7.12 22.25
N TYR A 123 -4.43 -8.07 21.75
CA TYR A 123 -5.76 -7.86 21.20
C TYR A 123 -6.75 -8.80 21.88
N SER A 124 -7.81 -8.28 22.47
CA SER A 124 -8.94 -9.06 22.98
C SER A 124 -9.92 -9.46 21.86
N GLU A 125 -10.03 -8.61 20.85
CA GLU A 125 -10.85 -8.81 19.65
C GLU A 125 -10.12 -8.25 18.43
N VAL A 126 -10.45 -8.77 17.24
CA VAL A 126 -9.99 -8.26 15.94
C VAL A 126 -11.21 -8.10 15.05
N ARG A 127 -11.40 -6.92 14.48
CA ARG A 127 -12.48 -6.61 13.55
C ARG A 127 -11.94 -6.45 12.15
N PHE A 128 -12.42 -7.22 11.22
CA PHE A 128 -11.96 -7.16 9.84
C PHE A 128 -13.09 -7.42 8.85
N ALA A 129 -12.93 -6.88 7.65
CA ALA A 129 -13.80 -7.17 6.53
C ALA A 129 -13.11 -8.11 5.55
N VAL A 130 -13.87 -9.05 4.99
CA VAL A 130 -13.42 -9.94 3.91
C VAL A 130 -14.29 -9.71 2.70
N VAL A 131 -13.67 -9.50 1.56
CA VAL A 131 -14.34 -9.30 0.26
C VAL A 131 -13.71 -10.22 -0.76
N ASN A 132 -14.53 -10.93 -1.52
CA ASN A 132 -14.10 -11.83 -2.59
C ASN A 132 -15.10 -11.81 -3.75
N ASP A 133 -14.71 -12.37 -4.91
CA ASP A 133 -15.56 -12.54 -6.09
C ASP A 133 -16.19 -11.23 -6.60
N VAL A 134 -15.43 -10.14 -6.56
CA VAL A 134 -15.89 -8.83 -7.04
C VAL A 134 -15.92 -8.74 -8.56
N HIS A 135 -15.01 -9.47 -9.24
CA HIS A 135 -14.95 -9.54 -10.71
C HIS A 135 -15.02 -8.18 -11.40
N ALA A 136 -14.17 -7.26 -10.95
CA ALA A 136 -14.07 -5.91 -11.51
C ALA A 136 -15.32 -5.01 -11.33
N GLN A 137 -16.20 -5.35 -10.40
CA GLN A 137 -17.36 -4.51 -10.08
C GLN A 137 -16.98 -3.39 -9.09
N ASP A 138 -16.25 -2.39 -9.55
CA ASP A 138 -15.76 -1.28 -8.71
C ASP A 138 -16.89 -0.56 -7.96
N SER A 139 -18.08 -0.49 -8.56
CA SER A 139 -19.28 0.08 -7.93
C SER A 139 -19.71 -0.68 -6.69
N LEU A 140 -19.48 -1.99 -6.65
CA LEU A 140 -19.78 -2.81 -5.47
C LEU A 140 -18.86 -2.45 -4.31
N LEU A 141 -17.54 -2.39 -4.55
CA LEU A 141 -16.57 -1.95 -3.53
C LEU A 141 -16.89 -0.56 -3.01
N ARG A 142 -17.21 0.38 -3.91
CA ARG A 142 -17.56 1.74 -3.52
C ARG A 142 -18.85 1.81 -2.67
N ARG A 143 -19.79 0.91 -2.89
CA ARG A 143 -21.00 0.81 -2.06
C ARG A 143 -20.73 0.16 -0.71
N LEU A 144 -19.94 -0.93 -0.67
CA LEU A 144 -19.60 -1.65 0.57
C LEU A 144 -18.81 -0.78 1.54
N PHE A 145 -17.87 0.02 1.04
CA PHE A 145 -17.01 0.88 1.83
C PHE A 145 -17.34 2.37 1.70
N ALA A 146 -18.60 2.72 1.43
CA ALA A 146 -19.02 4.11 1.25
C ALA A 146 -18.86 4.97 2.52
N ASP A 147 -19.04 4.36 3.69
CA ASP A 147 -18.91 5.02 4.99
C ASP A 147 -17.47 4.94 5.48
N LYS A 148 -16.69 6.00 5.20
CA LYS A 148 -15.28 6.07 5.56
C LYS A 148 -15.04 6.05 7.08
N GLU A 149 -15.97 6.54 7.88
CA GLU A 149 -15.81 6.50 9.34
C GLU A 149 -15.96 5.09 9.87
N LYS A 150 -16.94 4.32 9.35
CA LYS A 150 -17.09 2.90 9.67
C LYS A 150 -15.89 2.07 9.24
N ASN A 151 -15.27 2.41 8.12
CA ASN A 151 -14.10 1.67 7.64
C ASN A 151 -12.92 1.75 8.61
N LYS A 152 -12.82 2.81 9.42
CA LYS A 152 -11.80 2.95 10.47
C LYS A 152 -12.01 2.02 11.68
N GLU A 153 -13.18 1.39 11.80
CA GLU A 153 -13.46 0.42 12.86
C GLU A 153 -12.82 -0.95 12.55
N PHE A 154 -12.43 -1.20 11.29
CA PHE A 154 -11.72 -2.41 10.92
C PHE A 154 -10.23 -2.31 11.24
N ASP A 155 -9.69 -3.33 11.88
CA ASP A 155 -8.23 -3.48 12.06
C ASP A 155 -7.55 -3.74 10.71
N PHE A 156 -8.25 -4.40 9.78
CA PHE A 156 -7.80 -4.60 8.40
C PHE A 156 -8.96 -4.99 7.47
N VAL A 157 -8.69 -4.92 6.16
CA VAL A 157 -9.55 -5.48 5.11
C VAL A 157 -8.76 -6.55 4.35
N LEU A 158 -9.37 -7.69 4.09
CA LEU A 158 -8.82 -8.78 3.28
C LEU A 158 -9.58 -8.88 1.96
N PHE A 159 -8.85 -8.67 0.85
CA PHE A 159 -9.31 -9.09 -0.48
C PHE A 159 -8.98 -10.57 -0.65
N ASN A 160 -10.00 -11.40 -0.61
CA ASN A 160 -9.86 -12.86 -0.58
C ASN A 160 -10.03 -13.49 -1.97
N GLY A 161 -9.41 -12.90 -2.97
CA GLY A 161 -9.36 -13.41 -4.33
C GLY A 161 -10.54 -13.06 -5.22
N ASP A 162 -10.33 -13.29 -6.51
CA ASP A 162 -11.28 -13.07 -7.60
C ASP A 162 -11.83 -11.63 -7.64
N MET A 163 -10.96 -10.67 -7.33
CA MET A 163 -11.29 -9.25 -7.39
C MET A 163 -11.42 -8.76 -8.83
N THR A 164 -10.77 -9.43 -9.78
CA THR A 164 -10.90 -9.21 -11.22
C THR A 164 -11.11 -10.54 -11.95
N SER A 165 -11.52 -10.48 -13.22
CA SER A 165 -11.74 -11.71 -14.02
C SER A 165 -10.44 -12.29 -14.58
N ASP A 166 -9.39 -11.51 -14.69
CA ASP A 166 -8.05 -11.89 -15.14
C ASP A 166 -7.04 -10.77 -14.93
N LEU A 167 -5.76 -11.08 -15.06
CA LEU A 167 -4.63 -10.14 -15.03
C LEU A 167 -3.92 -10.09 -16.39
N ALA A 168 -4.68 -9.89 -17.47
CA ALA A 168 -4.10 -9.67 -18.79
C ALA A 168 -3.19 -8.42 -18.82
N TYR A 169 -3.50 -7.43 -17.98
CA TYR A 169 -2.74 -6.17 -17.84
C TYR A 169 -2.69 -5.75 -16.38
N CYS A 170 -1.53 -5.25 -15.91
CA CYS A 170 -1.34 -4.76 -14.55
C CYS A 170 -2.30 -3.62 -14.15
N GLU A 171 -2.75 -2.81 -15.10
CA GLU A 171 -3.71 -1.74 -14.86
C GLU A 171 -5.01 -2.23 -14.21
N LYS A 172 -5.37 -3.51 -14.39
CA LYS A 172 -6.52 -4.11 -13.72
C LYS A 172 -6.33 -4.20 -12.20
N ILE A 173 -5.10 -4.47 -11.72
CA ILE A 173 -4.78 -4.46 -10.29
C ILE A 173 -5.03 -3.05 -9.73
N VAL A 174 -4.55 -2.04 -10.42
CA VAL A 174 -4.74 -0.65 -10.00
C VAL A 174 -6.22 -0.29 -10.01
N ARG A 175 -6.89 -0.52 -11.13
CA ARG A 175 -8.26 -0.08 -11.35
C ARG A 175 -9.28 -0.79 -10.46
N HIS A 176 -9.18 -2.12 -10.35
CA HIS A 176 -10.21 -2.94 -9.71
C HIS A 176 -9.93 -3.27 -8.23
N TYR A 177 -8.70 -3.08 -7.77
CA TYR A 177 -8.30 -3.35 -6.38
C TYR A 177 -7.87 -2.06 -5.66
N LEU A 178 -6.71 -1.54 -6.06
CA LEU A 178 -5.97 -0.60 -5.24
C LEU A 178 -6.52 0.82 -5.28
N LYS A 179 -6.99 1.28 -6.43
CA LYS A 179 -7.58 2.62 -6.55
C LYS A 179 -8.88 2.74 -5.75
N PRO A 180 -9.85 1.82 -5.87
CA PRO A 180 -11.02 1.82 -4.97
C PRO A 180 -10.64 1.70 -3.50
N ALA A 181 -9.72 0.80 -3.14
CA ALA A 181 -9.29 0.61 -1.75
C ALA A 181 -8.67 1.88 -1.17
N SER A 182 -7.71 2.49 -1.89
CA SER A 182 -7.04 3.71 -1.43
C SER A 182 -7.96 4.93 -1.34
N ASP A 183 -8.97 5.01 -2.20
CA ASP A 183 -9.97 6.09 -2.14
C ASP A 183 -10.94 5.97 -0.95
N LEU A 184 -11.13 4.74 -0.43
CA LEU A 184 -12.19 4.41 0.52
C LEU A 184 -11.68 4.14 1.93
N PHE A 185 -10.55 3.43 2.09
CA PHE A 185 -10.09 2.99 3.41
C PHE A 185 -8.59 2.72 3.51
N ALA A 186 -7.93 2.27 2.44
CA ALA A 186 -6.60 1.67 2.56
C ALA A 186 -5.49 2.66 2.89
N ASP A 187 -5.75 3.96 2.84
CA ASP A 187 -4.85 5.00 3.33
C ASP A 187 -4.72 5.03 4.87
N GLN A 188 -5.66 4.39 5.59
CA GLN A 188 -5.66 4.34 7.06
C GLN A 188 -5.90 2.93 7.62
N THR A 189 -6.63 2.08 6.90
CA THR A 189 -6.92 0.69 7.28
C THR A 189 -6.06 -0.26 6.43
N PRO A 190 -5.23 -1.12 7.02
CA PRO A 190 -4.37 -2.04 6.29
C PRO A 190 -5.13 -2.96 5.34
N LEU A 191 -4.59 -3.17 4.16
CA LEU A 191 -5.12 -4.06 3.13
C LEU A 191 -4.28 -5.32 3.02
N PHE A 192 -4.90 -6.48 3.15
CA PHE A 192 -4.32 -7.78 2.85
C PHE A 192 -4.91 -8.36 1.58
N MET A 193 -4.15 -9.23 0.90
CA MET A 193 -4.56 -9.86 -0.34
C MET A 193 -4.28 -11.36 -0.32
N ALA A 194 -5.30 -12.16 -0.60
CA ALA A 194 -5.18 -13.56 -0.98
C ALA A 194 -5.53 -13.69 -2.46
N ARG A 195 -4.76 -14.47 -3.23
CA ARG A 195 -5.09 -14.70 -4.65
C ARG A 195 -6.17 -15.75 -4.79
N GLY A 196 -7.16 -15.44 -5.62
CA GLY A 196 -8.11 -16.42 -6.14
C GLY A 196 -7.62 -17.04 -7.45
N ASN A 197 -8.43 -17.91 -8.06
CA ASN A 197 -8.05 -18.57 -9.30
C ASN A 197 -8.03 -17.61 -10.51
N HIS A 198 -8.70 -16.47 -10.43
CA HIS A 198 -8.69 -15.45 -11.48
C HIS A 198 -7.41 -14.63 -11.49
N GLU A 199 -6.76 -14.45 -10.36
CA GLU A 199 -5.46 -13.77 -10.26
C GLU A 199 -4.30 -14.56 -10.90
N PHE A 200 -4.51 -15.84 -11.24
CA PHE A 200 -3.53 -16.65 -12.01
C PHE A 200 -3.73 -16.60 -13.52
N ARG A 201 -4.76 -15.91 -14.00
CA ARG A 201 -5.08 -15.81 -15.42
C ARG A 201 -4.53 -14.52 -16.03
N GLY A 202 -3.88 -14.64 -17.16
CA GLY A 202 -3.34 -13.50 -17.90
C GLY A 202 -1.83 -13.39 -17.82
N ARG A 203 -1.26 -12.66 -18.79
CA ARG A 203 0.21 -12.57 -18.95
C ARG A 203 0.90 -11.82 -17.80
N ASP A 204 0.19 -10.90 -17.16
CA ASP A 204 0.72 -10.08 -16.07
C ASP A 204 0.40 -10.65 -14.68
N ALA A 205 -0.14 -11.87 -14.60
CA ALA A 205 -0.55 -12.50 -13.33
C ALA A 205 0.62 -12.61 -12.31
N LEU A 206 1.83 -12.88 -12.77
CA LEU A 206 3.01 -12.96 -11.90
C LEU A 206 3.44 -11.60 -11.35
N ARG A 207 3.03 -10.52 -11.97
CA ARG A 207 3.38 -9.16 -11.57
C ARG A 207 2.55 -8.62 -10.43
N ILE A 208 1.55 -9.36 -9.95
CA ILE A 208 0.73 -8.93 -8.79
C ILE A 208 1.59 -8.65 -7.55
N SER A 209 2.70 -9.36 -7.38
CA SER A 209 3.65 -9.15 -6.28
C SER A 209 4.39 -7.81 -6.32
N GLU A 210 4.38 -7.10 -7.45
CA GLU A 210 4.92 -5.73 -7.52
C GLU A 210 4.03 -4.71 -6.78
N TYR A 211 2.74 -5.03 -6.66
CA TYR A 211 1.67 -4.15 -6.18
C TYR A 211 1.25 -4.40 -4.73
N PHE A 212 1.73 -5.48 -4.12
CA PHE A 212 1.47 -5.83 -2.73
C PHE A 212 2.77 -6.14 -2.00
N ASP A 213 2.80 -5.86 -0.71
CA ASP A 213 3.92 -6.14 0.16
C ASP A 213 3.86 -7.58 0.67
N PHE A 214 3.99 -8.54 -0.25
CA PHE A 214 4.10 -9.94 0.12
C PHE A 214 5.47 -10.24 0.74
N PRO A 215 5.57 -11.21 1.67
CA PRO A 215 6.85 -11.73 2.13
C PRO A 215 7.69 -12.31 0.98
N GLU A 216 8.99 -12.50 1.19
CA GLU A 216 9.91 -13.00 0.16
C GLU A 216 9.45 -14.30 -0.50
N HIS A 217 8.68 -15.12 0.20
CA HIS A 217 8.16 -16.39 -0.30
C HIS A 217 6.93 -16.26 -1.21
N GLY A 218 6.42 -15.05 -1.39
CA GLY A 218 5.29 -14.79 -2.26
C GLY A 218 3.95 -14.63 -1.55
N PRO A 219 2.83 -14.84 -2.25
CA PRO A 219 1.49 -14.48 -1.79
C PRO A 219 0.83 -15.48 -0.82
N TYR A 220 1.57 -16.44 -0.31
CA TYR A 220 1.14 -17.28 0.83
C TYR A 220 1.93 -16.84 2.06
N TYR A 221 1.24 -16.47 3.12
CA TYR A 221 1.88 -15.87 4.28
C TYR A 221 1.03 -15.98 5.52
N THR A 222 1.62 -15.61 6.65
CA THR A 222 0.91 -15.47 7.92
C THR A 222 1.09 -14.07 8.46
N PHE A 223 0.10 -13.60 9.22
CA PHE A 223 0.22 -12.39 10.00
C PHE A 223 -0.52 -12.56 11.33
N LYS A 224 -0.18 -11.71 12.30
CA LYS A 224 -0.72 -11.80 13.65
C LYS A 224 -1.29 -10.47 14.12
N TYR A 225 -2.38 -10.57 14.87
CA TYR A 225 -2.93 -9.50 15.69
C TYR A 225 -3.01 -10.02 17.13
N GLY A 226 -2.01 -9.70 17.96
CA GLY A 226 -1.84 -10.29 19.28
C GLY A 226 -1.80 -11.83 19.22
N LYS A 227 -2.74 -12.51 19.89
CA LYS A 227 -2.87 -13.99 19.90
C LYS A 227 -3.55 -14.57 18.65
N PHE A 228 -4.15 -13.75 17.81
CA PHE A 228 -4.84 -14.22 16.60
C PHE A 228 -3.83 -14.42 15.48
N LEU A 229 -3.78 -15.62 14.92
CA LEU A 229 -2.94 -15.98 13.77
C LEU A 229 -3.83 -16.17 12.55
N PHE A 230 -3.50 -15.45 11.48
CA PHE A 230 -4.13 -15.56 10.17
C PHE A 230 -3.18 -16.26 9.21
N LEU A 231 -3.71 -17.28 8.50
CA LEU A 231 -2.99 -17.99 7.44
C LEU A 231 -3.64 -17.62 6.10
N VAL A 232 -2.86 -17.02 5.23
CA VAL A 232 -3.23 -16.77 3.84
C VAL A 232 -2.61 -17.85 2.98
N LEU A 233 -3.46 -18.70 2.41
CA LEU A 233 -3.05 -19.83 1.57
C LEU A 233 -3.22 -19.44 0.09
N ASP A 234 -2.33 -19.98 -0.73
CA ASP A 234 -2.32 -19.75 -2.17
C ASP A 234 -2.50 -21.10 -2.90
N GLY A 235 -3.76 -21.42 -3.19
CA GLY A 235 -4.13 -22.72 -3.80
C GLY A 235 -3.95 -22.79 -5.32
N GLY A 236 -3.54 -21.69 -5.99
CA GLY A 236 -3.47 -21.63 -7.45
C GLY A 236 -2.31 -22.38 -8.09
N LEU A 237 -1.26 -22.69 -7.33
CA LEU A 237 -0.08 -23.42 -7.81
C LEU A 237 -0.32 -24.89 -8.23
N LEU A 238 -1.45 -25.47 -7.85
CA LEU A 238 -1.76 -26.89 -8.14
C LEU A 238 -2.26 -27.16 -9.56
N LYS A 239 -2.37 -26.16 -10.42
CA LYS A 239 -2.80 -26.32 -11.82
C LYS A 239 -1.69 -26.15 -12.86
N ILE A 240 -0.43 -26.37 -12.49
CA ILE A 240 0.60 -26.58 -13.52
C ILE A 240 0.31 -27.97 -14.14
N ARG A 241 -0.45 -27.98 -15.22
CA ARG A 241 -0.45 -29.13 -16.12
C ARG A 241 0.90 -29.10 -16.87
N CYS A 242 1.74 -30.05 -16.54
CA CYS A 242 2.88 -30.41 -17.40
C CYS A 242 2.40 -30.86 -18.78
#